data_49fa9b38b5245e33fadd887264d49f5d
#
_entry.id   49fa9b38b5245e33fadd887264d49f5d
#
_cell.length_a   1.000
_cell.length_b   1.000
_cell.length_c   1.000
_cell.angle_alpha   90.00
_cell.angle_beta   90.00
_cell.angle_gamma   90.00
#
_symmetry.space_group_name_H-M   'P 1'
#
loop_
_entity.id
_entity.type
_entity.pdbx_description
1 polymer ?
#
loop_
_entity_poly.entity_id
_entity_poly.type
_entity_poly.pdbx_seq_one_letter_code
_entity_poly.pdbx_strand_id
1 'polypeptide(L)'
;LPNIPTHIALAFGIWKAGGCYVPISPRVPRKNMMEICECVSPSLVVTNRWKPEGYLSLSSSELKTISEEYPEHMPPDIMAVPNLANCSGGTSGKTKVIEQDMAAGESDEGLKTWFAISGMRFEMRQLLAGPLFHGAPHSVAFNGLYCGNTLYIPSCFDAKAIVTLIKKYKIEYVQMVPTLMQRIIRLPNFNPEDLQSLEVFCHTGGVCSADLKRKW
;
A
#
# COMPACT_ATOMS: atom_id res chain seq x y z
N LEU A 1 1.49 -0.52 -10.69
CA LEU A 1 0.47 0.54 -10.68
C LEU A 1 0.80 1.62 -9.64
N PRO A 2 0.32 2.88 -9.80
CA PRO A 2 0.32 3.87 -8.72
C PRO A 2 -0.72 3.51 -7.65
N ASN A 3 -0.78 4.30 -6.57
CA ASN A 3 -1.84 4.18 -5.58
C ASN A 3 -3.17 4.67 -6.16
N ILE A 4 -3.98 3.76 -6.60
CA ILE A 4 -5.33 3.99 -7.13
C ILE A 4 -6.27 2.88 -6.64
N PRO A 5 -7.58 3.09 -6.59
CA PRO A 5 -8.53 2.05 -6.16
C PRO A 5 -8.39 0.74 -6.93
N THR A 6 -8.15 0.80 -8.25
CA THR A 6 -7.92 -0.40 -9.08
C THR A 6 -6.73 -1.23 -8.60
N HIS A 7 -5.68 -0.62 -8.05
CA HIS A 7 -4.54 -1.35 -7.50
C HIS A 7 -4.93 -2.20 -6.29
N ILE A 8 -5.79 -1.65 -5.43
CA ILE A 8 -6.32 -2.36 -4.24
C ILE A 8 -7.26 -3.49 -4.67
N ALA A 9 -8.19 -3.20 -5.57
CA ALA A 9 -9.11 -4.21 -6.11
C ALA A 9 -8.34 -5.37 -6.78
N LEU A 10 -7.28 -5.06 -7.54
CA LEU A 10 -6.41 -6.05 -8.15
C LEU A 10 -5.73 -6.96 -7.11
N ALA A 11 -5.24 -6.41 -6.01
CA ALA A 11 -4.61 -7.22 -4.95
C ALA A 11 -5.61 -8.21 -4.35
N PHE A 12 -6.83 -7.77 -4.04
CA PHE A 12 -7.89 -8.68 -3.58
C PHE A 12 -8.27 -9.73 -4.65
N GLY A 13 -8.32 -9.34 -5.93
CA GLY A 13 -8.58 -10.27 -7.03
C GLY A 13 -7.50 -11.34 -7.15
N ILE A 14 -6.22 -10.97 -7.01
CA ILE A 14 -5.09 -11.90 -7.03
C ILE A 14 -5.21 -12.90 -5.86
N TRP A 15 -5.49 -12.43 -4.64
CA TRP A 15 -5.65 -13.30 -3.48
C TRP A 15 -6.85 -14.24 -3.62
N LYS A 16 -8.00 -13.76 -4.10
CA LYS A 16 -9.18 -14.60 -4.36
C LYS A 16 -8.94 -15.65 -5.44
N ALA A 17 -8.01 -15.39 -6.36
CA ALA A 17 -7.55 -16.36 -7.35
C ALA A 17 -6.47 -17.32 -6.83
N GLY A 18 -6.10 -17.26 -5.56
CA GLY A 18 -5.02 -18.06 -4.96
C GLY A 18 -3.62 -17.60 -5.35
N GLY A 19 -3.47 -16.40 -5.89
CA GLY A 19 -2.19 -15.88 -6.39
C GLY A 19 -1.39 -15.10 -5.36
N CYS A 20 -0.07 -15.05 -5.54
CA CYS A 20 0.83 -14.19 -4.79
C CYS A 20 0.85 -12.78 -5.40
N TYR A 21 0.56 -11.77 -4.60
CA TYR A 21 0.60 -10.37 -5.02
C TYR A 21 2.02 -9.81 -4.91
N VAL A 22 2.56 -9.28 -6.02
CA VAL A 22 3.93 -8.73 -6.09
C VAL A 22 3.86 -7.23 -6.45
N PRO A 23 3.72 -6.34 -5.46
CA PRO A 23 3.66 -4.90 -5.71
C PRO A 23 5.04 -4.34 -6.09
N ILE A 24 5.11 -3.69 -7.25
CA ILE A 24 6.35 -3.11 -7.77
C ILE A 24 6.17 -1.60 -7.96
N SER A 25 7.21 -0.84 -7.61
CA SER A 25 7.22 0.60 -7.85
C SER A 25 6.94 0.92 -9.33
N PRO A 26 6.00 1.83 -9.64
CA PRO A 26 5.76 2.24 -11.02
C PRO A 26 6.97 2.99 -11.64
N ARG A 27 7.97 3.34 -10.82
CA ARG A 27 9.20 4.01 -11.26
C ARG A 27 10.39 3.05 -11.41
N VAL A 28 10.18 1.74 -11.22
CA VAL A 28 11.26 0.75 -11.36
C VAL A 28 11.88 0.84 -12.78
N PRO A 29 13.22 0.83 -12.92
CA PRO A 29 13.86 0.78 -14.22
C PRO A 29 13.51 -0.50 -14.97
N ARG A 30 13.48 -0.44 -16.32
CA ARG A 30 13.15 -1.61 -17.16
C ARG A 30 14.00 -2.85 -16.86
N LYS A 31 15.31 -2.65 -16.70
CA LYS A 31 16.24 -3.74 -16.35
C LYS A 31 15.82 -4.46 -15.07
N ASN A 32 15.57 -3.70 -14.00
CA ASN A 32 15.15 -4.27 -12.71
C ASN A 32 13.76 -4.92 -12.78
N MET A 33 12.86 -4.37 -13.62
CA MET A 33 11.55 -4.99 -13.85
C MET A 33 11.70 -6.37 -14.50
N MET A 34 12.59 -6.51 -15.51
CA MET A 34 12.89 -7.81 -16.14
C MET A 34 13.50 -8.77 -15.14
N GLU A 35 14.48 -8.34 -14.35
CA GLU A 35 15.10 -9.17 -13.29
C GLU A 35 14.06 -9.69 -12.29
N ILE A 36 13.09 -8.85 -11.91
CA ILE A 36 11.97 -9.25 -11.04
C ILE A 36 11.10 -10.29 -11.75
N CYS A 37 10.70 -10.04 -13.00
CA CYS A 37 9.88 -10.97 -13.77
C CYS A 37 10.57 -12.33 -13.96
N GLU A 38 11.87 -12.35 -14.23
CA GLU A 38 12.66 -13.58 -14.31
C GLU A 38 12.70 -14.33 -12.98
N CYS A 39 12.79 -13.60 -11.86
CA CYS A 39 12.84 -14.19 -10.53
C CYS A 39 11.48 -14.80 -10.11
N VAL A 40 10.36 -14.10 -10.36
CA VAL A 40 9.04 -14.52 -9.87
C VAL A 40 8.20 -15.25 -10.90
N SER A 41 8.59 -15.22 -12.17
CA SER A 41 7.86 -15.85 -13.30
C SER A 41 6.35 -15.55 -13.25
N PRO A 42 5.93 -14.27 -13.31
CA PRO A 42 4.55 -13.89 -13.05
C PRO A 42 3.61 -14.42 -14.14
N SER A 43 2.44 -14.94 -13.73
CA SER A 43 1.37 -15.33 -14.66
C SER A 43 0.73 -14.13 -15.35
N LEU A 44 0.75 -12.95 -14.69
CA LEU A 44 0.19 -11.70 -15.23
C LEU A 44 0.97 -10.50 -14.68
N VAL A 45 1.27 -9.55 -15.56
CA VAL A 45 1.83 -8.24 -15.19
C VAL A 45 0.81 -7.15 -15.47
N VAL A 46 0.42 -6.38 -14.45
CA VAL A 46 -0.47 -5.23 -14.63
C VAL A 46 0.33 -3.94 -14.53
N THR A 47 0.40 -3.19 -15.63
CA THR A 47 1.21 -1.98 -15.73
C THR A 47 0.61 -0.93 -16.66
N ASN A 48 0.69 0.35 -16.30
CA ASN A 48 0.30 1.48 -17.15
C ASN A 48 1.50 2.12 -17.86
N ARG A 49 2.64 1.45 -17.83
CA ARG A 49 3.87 1.91 -18.45
C ARG A 49 4.35 0.93 -19.52
N TRP A 50 5.56 0.49 -19.41
CA TRP A 50 6.16 -0.47 -20.29
C TRP A 50 5.74 -1.90 -19.94
N LYS A 51 5.26 -2.64 -20.93
CA LYS A 51 4.91 -4.07 -20.80
C LYS A 51 6.19 -4.91 -20.98
N PRO A 52 6.56 -5.79 -20.01
CA PRO A 52 7.74 -6.63 -20.15
C PRO A 52 7.54 -7.67 -21.25
N GLU A 53 8.55 -7.84 -22.09
CA GLU A 53 8.53 -8.80 -23.19
C GLU A 53 8.54 -10.24 -22.65
N GLY A 54 7.80 -11.12 -23.30
CA GLY A 54 7.68 -12.53 -22.90
C GLY A 54 6.69 -12.80 -21.77
N TYR A 55 6.01 -11.77 -21.23
CA TYR A 55 5.02 -11.92 -20.16
C TYR A 55 3.65 -11.38 -20.55
N LEU A 56 2.60 -12.11 -20.19
CA LEU A 56 1.23 -11.61 -20.34
C LEU A 56 1.08 -10.30 -19.55
N SER A 57 0.68 -9.24 -20.23
CA SER A 57 0.66 -7.92 -19.62
C SER A 57 -0.59 -7.13 -20.00
N LEU A 58 -1.24 -6.55 -18.98
CA LEU A 58 -2.42 -5.70 -19.09
C LEU A 58 -2.16 -4.32 -18.50
N SER A 59 -2.81 -3.30 -19.05
CA SER A 59 -2.97 -1.99 -18.39
C SER A 59 -4.14 -2.03 -17.40
N SER A 60 -4.23 -1.02 -16.54
CA SER A 60 -5.38 -0.90 -15.64
C SER A 60 -6.70 -0.64 -16.38
N SER A 61 -6.66 -0.04 -17.56
CA SER A 61 -7.83 0.15 -18.41
C SER A 61 -8.28 -1.13 -19.08
N GLU A 62 -7.35 -1.93 -19.63
CA GLU A 62 -7.65 -3.25 -20.19
C GLU A 62 -8.23 -4.17 -19.11
N LEU A 63 -7.65 -4.16 -17.89
CA LEU A 63 -8.16 -4.93 -16.76
C LEU A 63 -9.59 -4.53 -16.39
N LYS A 64 -9.90 -3.24 -16.40
CA LYS A 64 -11.26 -2.75 -16.13
C LYS A 64 -12.24 -3.24 -17.19
N THR A 65 -11.92 -3.10 -18.47
CA THR A 65 -12.77 -3.59 -19.55
C THR A 65 -13.04 -5.08 -19.42
N ILE A 66 -12.01 -5.89 -19.17
CA ILE A 66 -12.17 -7.33 -18.95
C ILE A 66 -13.11 -7.59 -17.77
N SER A 67 -12.94 -6.88 -16.64
CA SER A 67 -13.77 -7.08 -15.46
C SER A 67 -15.26 -6.75 -15.68
N GLU A 68 -15.57 -5.87 -16.63
CA GLU A 68 -16.97 -5.54 -17.01
C GLU A 68 -17.63 -6.64 -17.87
N GLU A 69 -16.84 -7.49 -18.53
CA GLU A 69 -17.30 -8.57 -19.37
C GLU A 69 -17.53 -9.90 -18.61
N TYR A 70 -16.98 -10.02 -17.42
CA TYR A 70 -17.11 -11.24 -16.62
C TYR A 70 -18.24 -11.14 -15.60
N PRO A 71 -18.96 -12.24 -15.36
CA PRO A 71 -20.06 -12.26 -14.39
C PRO A 71 -19.54 -12.07 -12.95
N GLU A 72 -20.32 -11.34 -12.16
CA GLU A 72 -20.07 -11.19 -10.73
C GLU A 72 -20.44 -12.49 -9.99
N HIS A 73 -19.48 -13.36 -9.79
CA HIS A 73 -19.65 -14.54 -8.94
C HIS A 73 -18.46 -14.71 -8.02
N MET A 74 -18.69 -15.32 -6.87
CA MET A 74 -17.60 -15.65 -5.95
C MET A 74 -16.73 -16.75 -6.57
N PRO A 75 -15.41 -16.54 -6.65
CA PRO A 75 -14.48 -17.59 -7.05
C PRO A 75 -14.48 -18.72 -6.00
N PRO A 76 -13.93 -19.90 -6.34
CA PRO A 76 -13.68 -20.94 -5.34
C PRO A 76 -12.91 -20.41 -4.13
N ASP A 77 -13.17 -20.97 -2.96
CA ASP A 77 -12.45 -20.62 -1.73
C ASP A 77 -11.03 -21.20 -1.78
N ILE A 78 -10.11 -20.39 -2.28
CA ILE A 78 -8.69 -20.74 -2.43
C ILE A 78 -7.88 -19.79 -1.57
N MET A 79 -7.06 -20.35 -0.67
CA MET A 79 -6.16 -19.56 0.15
C MET A 79 -4.85 -19.26 -0.61
N ALA A 80 -4.56 -17.99 -0.82
CA ALA A 80 -3.28 -17.57 -1.41
C ALA A 80 -2.14 -17.70 -0.38
N VAL A 81 -1.18 -18.58 -0.65
CA VAL A 81 0.04 -18.78 0.16
C VAL A 81 1.23 -19.01 -0.79
N PRO A 82 2.27 -18.17 -0.78
CA PRO A 82 2.38 -16.89 -0.07
C PRO A 82 1.40 -15.85 -0.64
N ASN A 83 0.93 -14.93 0.20
CA ASN A 83 0.00 -13.90 -0.24
C ASN A 83 0.69 -12.68 -0.86
N LEU A 84 1.92 -12.42 -0.47
CA LEU A 84 2.66 -11.21 -0.79
C LEU A 84 4.14 -11.50 -0.99
N ALA A 85 4.73 -10.93 -2.04
CA ALA A 85 6.17 -10.87 -2.20
C ALA A 85 6.62 -9.42 -2.42
N ASN A 86 7.47 -8.93 -1.53
CA ASN A 86 7.98 -7.56 -1.58
C ASN A 86 9.33 -7.50 -2.31
N CYS A 87 9.47 -6.49 -3.20
CA CYS A 87 10.74 -6.22 -3.84
C CYS A 87 11.54 -5.19 -3.03
N SER A 88 12.74 -5.54 -2.61
CA SER A 88 13.67 -4.61 -1.98
C SER A 88 14.76 -4.19 -2.96
N GLY A 89 15.10 -2.89 -2.98
CA GLY A 89 16.32 -2.43 -3.63
C GLY A 89 17.52 -2.92 -2.81
N GLY A 90 18.19 -3.97 -3.27
CA GLY A 90 19.37 -4.47 -2.59
C GLY A 90 20.52 -3.45 -2.61
N THR A 91 21.21 -3.25 -1.50
CA THR A 91 22.45 -2.44 -1.39
C THR A 91 23.56 -2.96 -2.33
N SER A 92 23.43 -4.19 -2.81
CA SER A 92 24.32 -4.84 -3.78
C SER A 92 23.94 -4.58 -5.26
N GLY A 93 22.96 -3.71 -5.53
CA GLY A 93 22.50 -3.40 -6.90
C GLY A 93 21.59 -4.45 -7.54
N LYS A 94 21.39 -5.61 -6.93
CA LYS A 94 20.41 -6.62 -7.37
C LYS A 94 19.11 -6.48 -6.60
N THR A 95 18.00 -6.48 -7.31
CA THR A 95 16.67 -6.53 -6.69
C THR A 95 16.47 -7.87 -6.00
N LYS A 96 16.03 -7.84 -4.74
CA LYS A 96 15.65 -9.04 -3.99
C LYS A 96 14.15 -9.11 -3.89
N VAL A 97 13.59 -10.29 -4.12
CA VAL A 97 12.19 -10.60 -3.86
C VAL A 97 12.12 -11.37 -2.54
N ILE A 98 11.27 -10.92 -1.64
CA ILE A 98 11.09 -11.49 -0.31
C ILE A 98 9.64 -11.91 -0.21
N GLU A 99 9.41 -13.21 -0.25
CA GLU A 99 8.07 -13.78 -0.04
C GLU A 99 7.72 -13.74 1.45
N GLN A 100 6.48 -13.41 1.73
CA GLN A 100 5.92 -13.53 3.07
C GLN A 100 5.18 -14.86 3.15
N ASP A 101 5.69 -15.78 3.94
CA ASP A 101 5.07 -17.09 4.19
C ASP A 101 3.83 -16.92 5.10
N MET A 102 2.84 -16.20 4.58
CA MET A 102 1.57 -15.89 5.23
C MET A 102 0.43 -16.11 4.25
N ALA A 103 -0.69 -16.59 4.76
CA ALA A 103 -1.93 -16.70 4.00
C ALA A 103 -2.56 -15.31 3.75
N ALA A 104 -3.27 -15.18 2.65
CA ALA A 104 -4.10 -14.01 2.41
C ALA A 104 -5.36 -14.10 3.27
N GLY A 105 -5.46 -13.24 4.25
CA GLY A 105 -6.59 -13.19 5.17
C GLY A 105 -6.16 -12.62 6.52
N GLU A 106 -7.12 -12.40 7.36
CA GLU A 106 -6.90 -11.92 8.72
C GLU A 106 -7.74 -12.74 9.69
N SER A 107 -7.22 -12.99 10.86
CA SER A 107 -7.92 -13.66 11.94
C SER A 107 -8.33 -12.67 13.03
N ASP A 108 -9.34 -13.00 13.82
CA ASP A 108 -9.76 -12.17 14.96
C ASP A 108 -8.61 -11.92 15.95
N GLU A 109 -7.72 -12.89 16.12
CA GLU A 109 -6.55 -12.77 16.99
C GLU A 109 -5.48 -11.86 16.34
N GLY A 110 -5.27 -12.00 15.05
CA GLY A 110 -4.39 -11.13 14.25
C GLY A 110 -4.85 -9.69 14.30
N LEU A 111 -6.14 -9.42 14.10
CA LEU A 111 -6.72 -8.09 14.22
C LEU A 111 -6.57 -7.50 15.63
N LYS A 112 -6.85 -8.27 16.68
CA LYS A 112 -6.64 -7.82 18.07
C LYS A 112 -5.20 -7.42 18.34
N THR A 113 -4.26 -8.26 17.89
CA THR A 113 -2.82 -7.96 18.00
C THR A 113 -2.46 -6.69 17.23
N TRP A 114 -2.98 -6.55 16.01
CA TRP A 114 -2.75 -5.38 15.19
C TRP A 114 -3.31 -4.10 15.84
N PHE A 115 -4.52 -4.14 16.40
CA PHE A 115 -5.11 -3.02 17.14
C PHE A 115 -4.26 -2.59 18.32
N ALA A 116 -3.76 -3.55 19.10
CA ALA A 116 -2.91 -3.27 20.26
C ALA A 116 -1.58 -2.59 19.86
N ILE A 117 -1.02 -2.94 18.71
CA ILE A 117 0.27 -2.41 18.25
C ILE A 117 0.08 -1.08 17.51
N SER A 118 -0.92 -0.99 16.64
CA SER A 118 -1.09 0.13 15.71
C SER A 118 -2.04 1.22 16.22
N GLY A 119 -2.86 0.94 17.23
CA GLY A 119 -3.95 1.81 17.68
C GLY A 119 -5.11 1.93 16.70
N MET A 120 -5.10 1.14 15.61
CA MET A 120 -6.19 1.13 14.63
C MET A 120 -7.49 0.61 15.27
N ARG A 121 -8.62 1.11 14.81
CA ARG A 121 -9.97 0.69 15.21
C ARG A 121 -10.83 0.46 13.97
N PHE A 122 -12.00 -0.10 14.17
CA PHE A 122 -13.01 -0.24 13.11
C PHE A 122 -13.55 1.12 12.64
N GLU A 123 -13.89 1.20 11.36
CA GLU A 123 -14.61 2.30 10.72
C GLU A 123 -13.93 3.68 10.78
N MET A 124 -12.60 3.71 10.91
CA MET A 124 -11.84 4.97 10.90
C MET A 124 -11.70 5.57 9.49
N ARG A 125 -11.58 6.89 9.43
CA ARG A 125 -11.11 7.61 8.25
C ARG A 125 -9.59 7.56 8.21
N GLN A 126 -9.06 6.74 7.31
CA GLN A 126 -7.65 6.42 7.21
C GLN A 126 -7.01 7.03 5.96
N LEU A 127 -5.84 7.63 6.10
CA LEU A 127 -5.08 8.17 4.97
C LEU A 127 -3.92 7.25 4.58
N LEU A 128 -3.83 6.91 3.29
CA LEU A 128 -2.70 6.20 2.71
C LEU A 128 -1.58 7.20 2.36
N ALA A 129 -0.69 7.48 3.29
CA ALA A 129 0.39 8.45 3.13
C ALA A 129 1.67 7.89 2.49
N GLY A 130 1.73 6.60 2.22
CA GLY A 130 2.85 5.93 1.59
C GLY A 130 2.46 5.07 0.40
N PRO A 131 3.42 4.64 -0.44
CA PRO A 131 3.10 3.83 -1.62
C PRO A 131 2.84 2.36 -1.27
N LEU A 132 1.83 1.77 -1.91
CA LEU A 132 1.41 0.38 -1.70
C LEU A 132 2.48 -0.68 -2.02
N PHE A 133 3.51 -0.33 -2.77
CA PHE A 133 4.63 -1.25 -3.04
C PHE A 133 5.66 -1.33 -1.90
N HIS A 134 5.47 -0.62 -0.80
CA HIS A 134 6.25 -0.77 0.44
C HIS A 134 5.42 -1.51 1.50
N GLY A 135 6.06 -2.41 2.25
CA GLY A 135 5.40 -3.29 3.20
C GLY A 135 4.55 -2.58 4.25
N ALA A 136 5.05 -1.51 4.89
CA ALA A 136 4.30 -0.84 5.95
C ALA A 136 3.03 -0.11 5.43
N PRO A 137 3.09 0.74 4.40
CA PRO A 137 1.86 1.33 3.82
C PRO A 137 0.90 0.27 3.29
N HIS A 138 1.41 -0.81 2.71
CA HIS A 138 0.60 -1.94 2.26
C HIS A 138 -0.16 -2.57 3.43
N SER A 139 0.55 -3.09 4.44
CA SER A 139 -0.08 -3.76 5.59
C SER A 139 -1.09 -2.88 6.29
N VAL A 140 -0.74 -1.61 6.53
CA VAL A 140 -1.64 -0.65 7.19
C VAL A 140 -2.90 -0.37 6.34
N ALA A 141 -2.77 -0.25 5.02
CA ALA A 141 -3.90 0.00 4.14
C ALA A 141 -4.88 -1.19 4.13
N PHE A 142 -4.37 -2.41 3.94
CA PHE A 142 -5.21 -3.60 3.85
C PHE A 142 -5.82 -3.99 5.20
N ASN A 143 -5.08 -3.88 6.30
CA ASN A 143 -5.65 -4.11 7.64
C ASN A 143 -6.75 -3.10 7.95
N GLY A 144 -6.59 -1.83 7.54
CA GLY A 144 -7.66 -0.86 7.67
C GLY A 144 -8.90 -1.22 6.87
N LEU A 145 -8.74 -1.73 5.65
CA LEU A 145 -9.87 -2.19 4.84
C LEU A 145 -10.58 -3.41 5.46
N TYR A 146 -9.84 -4.36 6.06
CA TYR A 146 -10.43 -5.45 6.84
C TYR A 146 -11.21 -4.95 8.06
N CYS A 147 -10.80 -3.81 8.62
CA CYS A 147 -11.51 -3.14 9.71
C CYS A 147 -12.69 -2.27 9.25
N GLY A 148 -13.05 -2.28 7.97
CA GLY A 148 -14.10 -1.41 7.44
C GLY A 148 -13.72 0.07 7.36
N ASN A 149 -12.43 0.42 7.44
CA ASN A 149 -11.99 1.80 7.36
C ASN A 149 -12.23 2.39 5.97
N THR A 150 -12.57 3.67 5.94
CA THR A 150 -12.60 4.44 4.68
C THR A 150 -11.18 4.90 4.35
N LEU A 151 -10.61 4.34 3.28
CA LEU A 151 -9.24 4.66 2.86
C LEU A 151 -9.21 5.86 1.90
N TYR A 152 -8.55 6.93 2.31
CA TYR A 152 -8.31 8.13 1.49
C TYR A 152 -6.98 8.00 0.77
N ILE A 153 -6.99 8.05 -0.55
CA ILE A 153 -5.82 7.85 -1.41
C ILE A 153 -5.45 9.18 -2.07
N PRO A 154 -4.33 9.82 -1.70
CA PRO A 154 -3.90 11.05 -2.33
C PRO A 154 -3.42 10.82 -3.77
N SER A 155 -3.64 11.79 -4.64
CA SER A 155 -3.13 11.77 -6.02
C SER A 155 -1.60 11.89 -6.10
N CYS A 156 -0.99 12.45 -5.07
CA CYS A 156 0.46 12.60 -4.93
C CYS A 156 0.88 12.50 -3.46
N PHE A 157 2.13 12.13 -3.23
CA PHE A 157 2.73 12.01 -1.89
C PHE A 157 3.57 13.25 -1.58
N ASP A 158 2.92 14.40 -1.40
CA ASP A 158 3.55 15.61 -0.91
C ASP A 158 2.95 16.06 0.43
N ALA A 159 3.73 16.80 1.19
CA ALA A 159 3.37 17.21 2.55
C ALA A 159 2.11 18.10 2.59
N LYS A 160 1.96 19.01 1.62
CA LYS A 160 0.83 19.93 1.55
C LYS A 160 -0.48 19.19 1.24
N ALA A 161 -0.44 18.25 0.28
CA ALA A 161 -1.60 17.44 -0.06
C ALA A 161 -2.05 16.58 1.13
N ILE A 162 -1.12 15.98 1.85
CA ILE A 162 -1.40 15.18 3.06
C ILE A 162 -2.12 16.03 4.12
N VAL A 163 -1.58 17.18 4.48
CA VAL A 163 -2.21 18.08 5.48
C VAL A 163 -3.60 18.54 5.02
N THR A 164 -3.73 18.89 3.73
CA THR A 164 -5.01 19.29 3.16
C THR A 164 -6.08 18.21 3.27
N LEU A 165 -5.71 16.94 3.01
CA LEU A 165 -6.62 15.81 3.12
C LEU A 165 -7.00 15.54 4.59
N ILE A 166 -6.03 15.59 5.51
CA ILE A 166 -6.28 15.39 6.95
C ILE A 166 -7.32 16.41 7.43
N LYS A 167 -7.09 17.68 7.15
CA LYS A 167 -8.00 18.78 7.54
C LYS A 167 -9.38 18.63 6.90
N LYS A 168 -9.41 18.44 5.58
CA LYS A 168 -10.66 18.43 4.79
C LYS A 168 -11.58 17.26 5.14
N TYR A 169 -11.00 16.06 5.25
CA TYR A 169 -11.77 14.83 5.44
C TYR A 169 -11.78 14.34 6.89
N LYS A 170 -11.20 15.12 7.81
CA LYS A 170 -11.14 14.78 9.22
C LYS A 170 -10.55 13.39 9.44
N ILE A 171 -9.40 13.15 8.83
CA ILE A 171 -8.69 11.87 8.93
C ILE A 171 -8.37 11.58 10.39
N GLU A 172 -8.60 10.32 10.81
CA GLU A 172 -8.41 9.86 12.19
C GLU A 172 -7.16 9.01 12.34
N TYR A 173 -6.80 8.29 11.28
CA TYR A 173 -5.64 7.39 11.29
C TYR A 173 -4.71 7.68 10.12
N VAL A 174 -3.41 7.76 10.42
CA VAL A 174 -2.38 7.82 9.37
C VAL A 174 -1.09 7.12 9.80
N GLN A 175 -0.50 6.38 8.86
CA GLN A 175 0.87 5.88 8.99
C GLN A 175 1.77 6.63 8.03
N MET A 176 2.94 7.08 8.50
CA MET A 176 3.94 7.69 7.62
C MET A 176 5.37 7.41 8.08
N VAL A 177 6.30 7.75 7.21
CA VAL A 177 7.74 7.67 7.52
C VAL A 177 8.23 8.97 8.14
N PRO A 178 9.27 8.94 9.00
CA PRO A 178 9.80 10.15 9.65
C PRO A 178 10.19 11.28 8.70
N THR A 179 10.65 10.93 7.49
CA THR A 179 11.01 11.93 6.47
C THR A 179 9.79 12.72 5.98
N LEU A 180 8.62 12.13 5.90
CA LEU A 180 7.39 12.83 5.53
C LEU A 180 6.90 13.73 6.69
N MET A 181 6.99 13.25 7.93
CA MET A 181 6.74 14.08 9.11
C MET A 181 7.59 15.36 9.09
N GLN A 182 8.91 15.21 8.86
CA GLN A 182 9.82 16.36 8.74
C GLN A 182 9.41 17.34 7.65
N ARG A 183 8.94 16.83 6.50
CA ARG A 183 8.48 17.68 5.39
C ARG A 183 7.23 18.45 5.78
N ILE A 184 6.30 17.84 6.50
CA ILE A 184 5.05 18.47 6.96
C ILE A 184 5.36 19.61 7.92
N ILE A 185 6.13 19.38 8.99
CA ILE A 185 6.46 20.45 9.96
C ILE A 185 7.32 21.57 9.40
N ARG A 186 7.96 21.37 8.24
CA ARG A 186 8.74 22.39 7.52
C ARG A 186 7.93 23.13 6.46
N LEU A 187 6.65 22.83 6.30
CA LEU A 187 5.83 23.58 5.36
C LEU A 187 5.73 25.04 5.78
N PRO A 188 5.85 25.97 4.83
CA PRO A 188 5.51 27.36 5.09
C PRO A 188 4.04 27.44 5.58
N ASN A 189 3.83 28.15 6.69
CA ASN A 189 2.50 28.31 7.31
C ASN A 189 1.85 26.99 7.79
N PHE A 190 2.65 26.00 8.18
CA PHE A 190 2.13 24.82 8.85
C PHE A 190 1.43 25.21 10.14
N ASN A 191 0.16 24.82 10.27
CA ASN A 191 -0.60 24.97 11.51
C ASN A 191 -0.86 23.58 12.10
N PRO A 192 -0.36 23.28 13.32
CA PRO A 192 -0.64 22.01 14.00
C PRO A 192 -2.14 21.69 14.15
N GLU A 193 -3.00 22.71 14.27
CA GLU A 193 -4.46 22.55 14.32
C GLU A 193 -5.03 21.87 13.07
N ASP A 194 -4.34 21.91 11.93
CA ASP A 194 -4.76 21.22 10.72
C ASP A 194 -4.69 19.70 10.85
N LEU A 195 -3.99 19.19 11.88
CA LEU A 195 -3.87 17.76 12.20
C LEU A 195 -4.76 17.33 13.38
N GLN A 196 -5.56 18.21 13.96
CA GLN A 196 -6.34 17.94 15.20
C GLN A 196 -7.33 16.79 15.11
N SER A 197 -7.70 16.36 13.91
CA SER A 197 -8.58 15.20 13.72
C SER A 197 -7.86 13.86 13.85
N LEU A 198 -6.53 13.85 13.83
CA LEU A 198 -5.77 12.61 14.00
C LEU A 198 -5.90 12.09 15.43
N GLU A 199 -6.47 10.92 15.57
CA GLU A 199 -6.55 10.21 16.85
C GLU A 199 -5.38 9.24 17.00
N VAL A 200 -4.94 8.67 15.89
CA VAL A 200 -3.82 7.74 15.84
C VAL A 200 -2.84 8.12 14.76
N PHE A 201 -1.61 8.26 15.18
CA PHE A 201 -0.46 8.48 14.32
C PHE A 201 0.58 7.37 14.49
N CYS A 202 0.78 6.58 13.44
CA CYS A 202 1.78 5.51 13.43
C CYS A 202 2.97 5.91 12.55
N HIS A 203 4.20 5.67 12.99
CA HIS A 203 5.37 5.87 12.16
C HIS A 203 6.26 4.63 12.11
N THR A 204 6.77 4.33 10.92
CA THR A 204 7.68 3.20 10.68
C THR A 204 8.67 3.53 9.56
N GLY A 205 9.51 2.58 9.19
CA GLY A 205 10.37 2.68 8.00
C GLY A 205 11.59 3.59 8.14
N GLY A 206 11.92 4.00 9.37
CA GLY A 206 13.11 4.80 9.63
C GLY A 206 13.23 5.24 11.08
N VAL A 207 14.43 5.72 11.43
CA VAL A 207 14.69 6.29 12.75
C VAL A 207 13.92 7.60 12.93
N CYS A 208 13.10 7.68 13.96
CA CYS A 208 12.38 8.89 14.36
C CYS A 208 13.02 9.47 15.61
N SER A 209 13.62 10.65 15.49
CA SER A 209 14.27 11.30 16.61
C SER A 209 13.26 11.74 17.67
N ALA A 210 13.68 11.79 18.93
CA ALA A 210 12.84 12.30 20.02
C ALA A 210 12.41 13.78 19.78
N ASP A 211 13.28 14.58 19.16
CA ASP A 211 12.95 15.96 18.78
C ASP A 211 11.82 16.03 17.75
N LEU A 212 11.87 15.18 16.72
CA LEU A 212 10.81 15.11 15.72
C LEU A 212 9.47 14.69 16.34
N LYS A 213 9.50 13.72 17.26
CA LYS A 213 8.29 13.28 17.97
C LYS A 213 7.67 14.38 18.83
N ARG A 214 8.52 15.20 19.48
CA ARG A 214 8.05 16.34 20.30
C ARG A 214 7.47 17.48 19.49
N LYS A 215 7.94 17.65 18.25
CA LYS A 215 7.46 18.69 17.34
C LYS A 215 6.20 18.30 16.57
N TRP A 216 5.93 17.02 16.53
CA TRP A 216 4.73 16.45 15.88
C TRP A 216 3.52 16.46 16.82
#